data_fa87aa05406540c54018bf28df2cd581
#
_entry.id   fa87aa05406540c54018bf28df2cd581
#
_cell.length_a   1.000
_cell.length_b   1.000
_cell.length_c   1.000
_cell.angle_alpha   90.00
_cell.angle_beta   90.00
_cell.angle_gamma   90.00
#
_symmetry.space_group_name_H-M   'P 1'
#
loop_
_entity.id
_entity.type
_entity.pdbx_description
1 polymer ?
#
loop_
_entity_poly.entity_id
_entity_poly.type
_entity_poly.pdbx_seq_one_letter_code
_entity_poly.pdbx_strand_id
1 'polypeptide(L)'
;MISARQLGVKTRAFASSLSDNYQVTIDTLPNFLEEAYSNGETDGVIRIAPSIYGKFSADDIVSASLQATKNNKGQAAGILNAVIGSCSLHKSNSDASLLAWNLYCTWEAISDEMEFSPDIVTFCNTFSVLNAASEYPGDDQDFYKACAAQVLDRAQRYSKKLGGSKRRKLLNTLSRRPSKNHTAIQQIDALKKFSDDLEILFENDDLIVINKPSGMVLFHSKTTTNGKISRKKLKHFSDAQKGEDNHFDLSLVDILLELGIQLSTLNNEALGVVHRIDRGTSGAIVLAKTDEMHCKLVTAFFTRSVDKNYVALVPWKSCIDESNQIDQGQIDLEVGGRPALSTYKVIKRYPDNKALQLLVQTQTGRKHQVRVHCAKGLGRPIFLDTLYDDRTEKVFIHEKLSNPGKSLENKFFLHASSLRIDEFGIDVTANIPNWWHDILNEIE
;
A
#
# COMPACT_ATOMS: atom_id res chain seq x y z
N MET A 1 -12.82 -23.35 -21.68
CA MET A 1 -11.93 -23.39 -20.48
C MET A 1 -10.49 -23.43 -20.97
N ILE A 2 -9.83 -22.29 -21.01
CA ILE A 2 -8.38 -22.19 -21.31
C ILE A 2 -7.67 -22.43 -19.98
N SER A 3 -6.81 -23.44 -19.92
CA SER A 3 -6.17 -23.89 -18.70
C SER A 3 -5.20 -22.81 -18.15
N ALA A 4 -5.13 -22.67 -16.84
CA ALA A 4 -4.23 -21.73 -16.12
C ALA A 4 -2.75 -21.89 -16.52
N ARG A 5 -2.35 -23.04 -17.06
CA ARG A 5 -1.02 -23.29 -17.65
C ARG A 5 -0.75 -22.47 -18.92
N GLN A 6 -1.78 -22.16 -19.71
CA GLN A 6 -1.59 -21.38 -20.96
C GLN A 6 -1.44 -19.88 -20.70
N LEU A 7 -2.03 -19.35 -19.62
CA LEU A 7 -1.83 -17.95 -19.22
C LEU A 7 -0.44 -17.72 -18.59
N GLY A 8 0.03 -18.65 -17.73
CA GLY A 8 1.37 -18.57 -17.14
C GLY A 8 2.51 -18.71 -18.16
N VAL A 9 2.27 -19.42 -19.28
CA VAL A 9 3.23 -19.54 -20.39
C VAL A 9 3.25 -18.27 -21.23
N LYS A 10 2.12 -17.57 -21.40
CA LYS A 10 2.08 -16.31 -22.15
C LYS A 10 2.81 -15.17 -21.43
N THR A 11 2.69 -15.06 -20.13
CA THR A 11 3.42 -14.03 -19.34
C THR A 11 4.93 -14.30 -19.29
N ARG A 12 5.37 -15.55 -19.22
CA ARG A 12 6.79 -15.91 -19.34
C ARG A 12 7.34 -15.74 -20.77
N ALA A 13 6.57 -16.08 -21.79
CA ALA A 13 6.97 -15.92 -23.20
C ALA A 13 7.09 -14.42 -23.56
N PHE A 14 6.19 -13.55 -23.03
CA PHE A 14 6.26 -12.13 -23.24
C PHE A 14 7.51 -11.50 -22.60
N ALA A 15 7.84 -11.89 -21.36
CA ALA A 15 9.07 -11.42 -20.69
C ALA A 15 10.36 -11.86 -21.39
N SER A 16 10.33 -13.00 -22.12
CA SER A 16 11.48 -13.49 -22.89
C SER A 16 11.50 -12.99 -24.35
N SER A 17 10.35 -12.54 -24.90
CA SER A 17 10.26 -12.02 -26.27
C SER A 17 10.52 -10.52 -26.40
N LEU A 18 10.53 -9.79 -25.28
CA LEU A 18 10.93 -8.37 -25.21
C LEU A 18 12.44 -8.20 -25.11
N SER A 19 13.23 -9.31 -25.17
CA SER A 19 14.68 -9.22 -25.25
C SER A 19 15.11 -8.61 -26.60
N ASP A 20 15.74 -7.47 -26.54
CA ASP A 20 16.71 -6.84 -27.44
C ASP A 20 16.33 -6.49 -28.90
N ASN A 21 15.20 -6.91 -29.46
CA ASN A 21 14.90 -6.73 -30.89
C ASN A 21 13.58 -6.02 -31.23
N TYR A 22 12.77 -5.58 -30.25
CA TYR A 22 11.53 -4.87 -30.56
C TYR A 22 11.84 -3.37 -30.75
N GLN A 23 11.95 -2.93 -32.00
CA GLN A 23 12.04 -1.50 -32.29
C GLN A 23 10.67 -0.87 -32.08
N VAL A 24 10.47 -0.20 -30.93
CA VAL A 24 9.29 0.65 -30.70
C VAL A 24 9.42 1.88 -31.60
N THR A 25 8.40 2.09 -32.44
CA THR A 25 8.23 3.28 -33.27
C THR A 25 7.08 4.12 -32.73
N ILE A 26 6.92 5.35 -33.22
CA ILE A 26 5.83 6.24 -32.79
C ILE A 26 4.45 5.61 -33.05
N ASP A 27 4.27 4.88 -34.14
CA ASP A 27 3.01 4.23 -34.51
C ASP A 27 2.69 3.03 -33.63
N THR A 28 3.70 2.35 -33.11
CA THR A 28 3.54 1.17 -32.23
C THR A 28 3.54 1.51 -30.77
N LEU A 29 3.94 2.73 -30.39
CA LEU A 29 4.05 3.17 -29.00
C LEU A 29 2.75 3.01 -28.19
N PRO A 30 1.54 3.36 -28.71
CA PRO A 30 0.30 3.18 -27.96
C PRO A 30 0.04 1.72 -27.57
N ASN A 31 0.17 0.79 -28.53
CA ASN A 31 -0.03 -0.64 -28.28
C ASN A 31 1.01 -1.20 -27.30
N PHE A 32 2.24 -0.73 -27.43
CA PHE A 32 3.33 -1.11 -26.55
C PHE A 32 3.07 -0.67 -25.09
N LEU A 33 2.62 0.56 -24.87
CA LEU A 33 2.28 1.08 -23.55
C LEU A 33 1.05 0.37 -22.94
N GLU A 34 0.01 0.10 -23.76
CA GLU A 34 -1.18 -0.64 -23.31
C GLU A 34 -0.82 -2.05 -22.88
N GLU A 35 -0.05 -2.76 -23.69
CA GLU A 35 0.33 -4.14 -23.41
C GLU A 35 1.24 -4.24 -22.19
N ALA A 36 2.23 -3.36 -22.06
CA ALA A 36 3.12 -3.29 -20.92
C ALA A 36 2.38 -3.01 -19.62
N TYR A 37 1.43 -2.07 -19.64
CA TYR A 37 0.62 -1.71 -18.49
C TYR A 37 -0.37 -2.82 -18.11
N SER A 38 -1.03 -3.43 -19.09
CA SER A 38 -2.01 -4.50 -18.88
C SER A 38 -1.39 -5.78 -18.33
N ASN A 39 -0.15 -6.10 -18.70
CA ASN A 39 0.55 -7.31 -18.28
C ASN A 39 1.13 -7.27 -16.87
N GLY A 40 1.11 -6.17 -16.19
CA GLY A 40 1.63 -6.11 -14.82
C GLY A 40 1.60 -4.73 -14.19
N GLU A 41 0.79 -3.83 -14.74
CA GLU A 41 0.75 -2.42 -14.32
C GLU A 41 2.14 -1.78 -14.39
N THR A 42 2.81 -1.66 -13.23
CA THR A 42 4.14 -1.07 -13.17
C THR A 42 5.24 -1.98 -13.69
N ASP A 43 5.17 -3.30 -13.50
CA ASP A 43 6.27 -4.22 -13.85
C ASP A 43 6.57 -4.28 -15.34
N GLY A 44 5.53 -4.29 -16.17
CA GLY A 44 5.71 -4.27 -17.62
C GLY A 44 6.42 -3.00 -18.09
N VAL A 45 5.98 -1.84 -17.60
CA VAL A 45 6.57 -0.54 -17.94
C VAL A 45 7.99 -0.39 -17.38
N ILE A 46 8.23 -0.86 -16.15
CA ILE A 46 9.57 -0.82 -15.53
C ILE A 46 10.59 -1.59 -16.37
N ARG A 47 10.23 -2.78 -16.88
CA ARG A 47 11.14 -3.60 -17.69
C ARG A 47 11.48 -3.00 -19.04
N ILE A 48 10.57 -2.25 -19.63
CA ILE A 48 10.71 -1.66 -20.95
C ILE A 48 11.12 -0.18 -20.93
N ALA A 49 11.17 0.41 -19.77
CA ALA A 49 11.52 1.83 -19.62
C ALA A 49 12.80 2.25 -20.35
N PRO A 50 13.91 1.48 -20.34
CA PRO A 50 15.09 1.82 -21.11
C PRO A 50 14.86 1.95 -22.62
N SER A 51 13.84 1.27 -23.15
CA SER A 51 13.45 1.36 -24.56
C SER A 51 12.73 2.66 -24.93
N ILE A 52 12.27 3.41 -23.94
CA ILE A 52 11.51 4.65 -24.11
C ILE A 52 12.43 5.88 -23.90
N TYR A 53 13.41 5.80 -22.99
CA TYR A 53 14.26 6.93 -22.62
C TYR A 53 15.06 7.46 -23.82
N GLY A 54 15.02 8.79 -23.99
CA GLY A 54 15.74 9.46 -25.06
C GLY A 54 15.24 9.19 -26.49
N LYS A 55 14.18 8.38 -26.66
CA LYS A 55 13.63 8.02 -27.98
C LYS A 55 12.33 8.74 -28.32
N PHE A 56 11.52 9.06 -27.31
CA PHE A 56 10.21 9.69 -27.48
C PHE A 56 10.14 10.96 -26.66
N SER A 57 9.47 11.98 -27.23
CA SER A 57 9.16 13.20 -26.48
C SER A 57 8.08 12.93 -25.41
N ALA A 58 7.95 13.85 -24.46
CA ALA A 58 6.88 13.80 -23.47
C ALA A 58 5.49 13.87 -24.12
N ASP A 59 5.36 14.69 -25.17
CA ASP A 59 4.11 14.85 -25.93
C ASP A 59 3.71 13.55 -26.65
N ASP A 60 4.69 12.84 -27.23
CA ASP A 60 4.46 11.53 -27.85
C ASP A 60 3.92 10.51 -26.85
N ILE A 61 4.50 10.44 -25.66
CA ILE A 61 4.11 9.47 -24.62
C ILE A 61 2.73 9.82 -24.05
N VAL A 62 2.44 11.10 -23.81
CA VAL A 62 1.12 11.54 -23.35
C VAL A 62 0.04 11.23 -24.40
N SER A 63 0.30 11.55 -25.66
CA SER A 63 -0.61 11.28 -26.78
C SER A 63 -0.83 9.77 -26.95
N ALA A 64 0.24 8.97 -26.92
CA ALA A 64 0.17 7.51 -27.02
C ALA A 64 -0.61 6.89 -25.86
N SER A 65 -0.45 7.41 -24.64
CA SER A 65 -1.17 6.92 -23.44
C SER A 65 -2.67 7.19 -23.55
N LEU A 66 -3.07 8.34 -24.05
CA LEU A 66 -4.48 8.67 -24.31
C LEU A 66 -5.06 7.81 -25.43
N GLN A 67 -4.31 7.61 -26.52
CA GLN A 67 -4.72 6.75 -27.63
C GLN A 67 -4.87 5.29 -27.20
N ALA A 68 -3.90 4.73 -26.48
CA ALA A 68 -3.91 3.35 -25.96
C ALA A 68 -5.16 3.06 -25.12
N THR A 69 -5.59 4.03 -24.35
CA THR A 69 -6.73 3.88 -23.44
C THR A 69 -8.06 4.39 -24.01
N LYS A 70 -8.11 4.66 -25.32
CA LYS A 70 -9.29 5.23 -26.00
C LYS A 70 -9.84 6.46 -25.27
N ASN A 71 -8.95 7.34 -24.83
CA ASN A 71 -9.23 8.55 -24.03
C ASN A 71 -9.83 8.27 -22.63
N ASN A 72 -9.66 7.08 -22.09
CA ASN A 72 -9.93 6.84 -20.67
C ASN A 72 -8.86 7.49 -19.80
N LYS A 73 -9.15 8.69 -19.30
CA LYS A 73 -8.21 9.53 -18.54
C LYS A 73 -7.63 8.84 -17.31
N GLY A 74 -8.42 8.02 -16.61
CA GLY A 74 -7.95 7.29 -15.42
C GLY A 74 -6.92 6.20 -15.76
N GLN A 75 -7.10 5.49 -16.86
CA GLN A 75 -6.14 4.49 -17.33
C GLN A 75 -4.89 5.17 -17.91
N ALA A 76 -5.06 6.24 -18.69
CA ALA A 76 -3.94 7.03 -19.21
C ALA A 76 -3.07 7.60 -18.09
N ALA A 77 -3.68 8.11 -17.00
CA ALA A 77 -2.96 8.51 -15.78
C ALA A 77 -2.16 7.37 -15.16
N GLY A 78 -2.73 6.17 -15.15
CA GLY A 78 -2.03 4.96 -14.69
C GLY A 78 -0.77 4.65 -15.49
N ILE A 79 -0.87 4.72 -16.84
CA ILE A 79 0.27 4.51 -17.74
C ILE A 79 1.35 5.59 -17.52
N LEU A 80 0.97 6.87 -17.50
CA LEU A 80 1.92 7.98 -17.30
C LEU A 80 2.62 7.88 -15.93
N ASN A 81 1.87 7.56 -14.88
CA ASN A 81 2.45 7.33 -13.56
C ASN A 81 3.40 6.15 -13.55
N ALA A 82 3.12 5.09 -14.32
CA ALA A 82 4.01 3.94 -14.43
C ALA A 82 5.30 4.30 -15.18
N VAL A 83 5.23 5.09 -16.25
CA VAL A 83 6.43 5.58 -16.98
C VAL A 83 7.28 6.47 -16.06
N ILE A 84 6.68 7.47 -15.41
CA ILE A 84 7.41 8.34 -14.47
C ILE A 84 8.01 7.53 -13.31
N GLY A 85 7.22 6.62 -12.73
CA GLY A 85 7.68 5.77 -11.62
C GLY A 85 8.85 4.87 -12.03
N SER A 86 8.86 4.36 -13.27
CA SER A 86 9.97 3.55 -13.78
C SER A 86 11.30 4.32 -13.87
N CYS A 87 11.23 5.62 -14.14
CA CYS A 87 12.42 6.48 -14.14
C CYS A 87 13.14 6.49 -12.78
N SER A 88 12.42 6.26 -11.68
CA SER A 88 13.01 6.21 -10.33
C SER A 88 13.98 5.04 -10.13
N LEU A 89 13.86 3.99 -10.92
CA LEU A 89 14.74 2.82 -10.87
C LEU A 89 16.05 3.03 -11.66
N HIS A 90 16.09 4.07 -12.49
CA HIS A 90 17.23 4.40 -13.34
C HIS A 90 17.84 5.75 -12.96
N LYS A 91 18.05 5.96 -11.65
CA LYS A 91 18.48 7.23 -11.03
C LYS A 91 19.78 7.82 -11.60
N SER A 92 20.66 6.98 -12.13
CA SER A 92 21.92 7.42 -12.77
C SER A 92 21.80 7.79 -14.25
N ASN A 93 20.59 7.64 -14.83
CA ASN A 93 20.36 7.95 -16.24
C ASN A 93 19.73 9.34 -16.35
N SER A 94 20.46 10.29 -16.95
CA SER A 94 19.99 11.67 -17.14
C SER A 94 18.76 11.74 -18.03
N ASP A 95 18.65 10.89 -19.08
CA ASP A 95 17.50 10.84 -19.98
C ASP A 95 16.23 10.42 -19.26
N ALA A 96 16.32 9.47 -18.30
CA ALA A 96 15.20 9.06 -17.47
C ALA A 96 14.70 10.20 -16.59
N SER A 97 15.60 10.95 -15.97
CA SER A 97 15.26 12.07 -15.09
C SER A 97 14.67 13.23 -15.87
N LEU A 98 15.23 13.53 -17.04
CA LEU A 98 14.73 14.57 -17.94
C LEU A 98 13.35 14.18 -18.49
N LEU A 99 13.16 12.94 -18.87
CA LEU A 99 11.85 12.44 -19.32
C LEU A 99 10.79 12.59 -18.23
N ALA A 100 11.07 12.20 -17.00
CA ALA A 100 10.13 12.34 -15.88
C ALA A 100 9.71 13.80 -15.66
N TRP A 101 10.66 14.74 -15.73
CA TRP A 101 10.39 16.17 -15.64
C TRP A 101 9.53 16.67 -16.80
N ASN A 102 9.91 16.34 -18.04
CA ASN A 102 9.20 16.75 -19.23
C ASN A 102 7.78 16.18 -19.26
N LEU A 103 7.58 14.90 -18.94
CA LEU A 103 6.25 14.29 -18.83
C LEU A 103 5.37 15.01 -17.81
N TYR A 104 5.93 15.34 -16.66
CA TYR A 104 5.21 16.08 -15.64
C TYR A 104 4.79 17.48 -16.15
N CYS A 105 5.70 18.21 -16.77
CA CYS A 105 5.42 19.55 -17.30
C CYS A 105 4.40 19.52 -18.44
N THR A 106 4.53 18.59 -19.40
CA THR A 106 3.57 18.42 -20.50
C THR A 106 2.19 18.06 -19.96
N TRP A 107 2.11 17.10 -19.04
CA TRP A 107 0.82 16.72 -18.45
C TRP A 107 0.17 17.87 -17.68
N GLU A 108 0.95 18.63 -16.91
CA GLU A 108 0.46 19.79 -16.19
C GLU A 108 -0.04 20.90 -17.15
N ALA A 109 0.66 21.14 -18.24
CA ALA A 109 0.30 22.17 -19.23
C ALA A 109 -1.05 21.89 -19.90
N ILE A 110 -1.39 20.60 -20.16
CA ILE A 110 -2.66 20.23 -20.78
C ILE A 110 -3.80 20.00 -19.78
N SER A 111 -3.51 20.07 -18.47
CA SER A 111 -4.42 19.61 -17.44
C SER A 111 -5.75 20.37 -17.40
N ASP A 112 -5.70 21.68 -17.60
CA ASP A 112 -6.89 22.56 -17.56
C ASP A 112 -7.76 22.40 -18.80
N GLU A 113 -7.15 22.26 -19.99
CA GLU A 113 -7.87 22.11 -21.25
C GLU A 113 -8.55 20.73 -21.37
N MET A 114 -7.87 19.68 -20.90
CA MET A 114 -8.33 18.31 -21.08
C MET A 114 -9.06 17.73 -19.86
N GLU A 115 -9.19 18.47 -18.75
CA GLU A 115 -9.67 17.93 -17.46
C GLU A 115 -8.92 16.65 -17.06
N PHE A 116 -7.62 16.61 -17.28
CA PHE A 116 -6.74 15.47 -17.10
C PHE A 116 -5.52 15.90 -16.30
N SER A 117 -5.68 16.08 -14.99
CA SER A 117 -4.66 16.63 -14.09
C SER A 117 -3.76 15.57 -13.48
N PRO A 118 -2.47 15.88 -13.25
CA PRO A 118 -1.59 15.12 -12.39
C PRO A 118 -2.22 14.88 -11.01
N ASP A 119 -2.03 13.69 -10.45
CA ASP A 119 -2.51 13.30 -9.13
C ASP A 119 -1.38 13.23 -8.09
N ILE A 120 -1.69 12.84 -6.86
CA ILE A 120 -0.69 12.73 -5.81
C ILE A 120 0.42 11.71 -6.15
N VAL A 121 0.10 10.64 -6.89
CA VAL A 121 1.09 9.64 -7.31
C VAL A 121 2.05 10.24 -8.32
N THR A 122 1.53 11.05 -9.27
CA THR A 122 2.35 11.79 -10.24
C THR A 122 3.35 12.70 -9.53
N PHE A 123 2.89 13.52 -8.60
CA PHE A 123 3.77 14.41 -7.82
C PHE A 123 4.84 13.62 -7.05
N CYS A 124 4.45 12.55 -6.37
CA CYS A 124 5.37 11.75 -5.59
C CYS A 124 6.44 11.07 -6.45
N ASN A 125 6.04 10.43 -7.56
CA ASN A 125 6.97 9.77 -8.45
C ASN A 125 7.94 10.77 -9.09
N THR A 126 7.43 11.88 -9.62
CA THR A 126 8.26 12.93 -10.23
C THR A 126 9.25 13.53 -9.22
N PHE A 127 8.76 13.89 -8.03
CA PHE A 127 9.65 14.39 -6.96
C PHE A 127 10.76 13.40 -6.65
N SER A 128 10.44 12.11 -6.46
CA SER A 128 11.43 11.08 -6.10
C SER A 128 12.50 10.89 -7.16
N VAL A 129 12.12 10.93 -8.45
CA VAL A 129 13.08 10.86 -9.55
C VAL A 129 14.03 12.06 -9.54
N LEU A 130 13.48 13.27 -9.48
CA LEU A 130 14.26 14.51 -9.54
C LEU A 130 15.16 14.68 -8.30
N ASN A 131 14.63 14.35 -7.10
CA ASN A 131 15.43 14.40 -5.88
C ASN A 131 16.59 13.42 -5.96
N ALA A 132 16.38 12.19 -6.43
CA ALA A 132 17.45 11.23 -6.61
C ALA A 132 18.48 11.70 -7.65
N ALA A 133 18.03 12.27 -8.78
CA ALA A 133 18.95 12.82 -9.80
C ALA A 133 19.79 13.96 -9.23
N SER A 134 19.26 14.77 -8.33
CA SER A 134 19.98 15.86 -7.67
C SER A 134 21.09 15.39 -6.70
N GLU A 135 21.08 14.13 -6.30
CA GLU A 135 22.09 13.54 -5.40
C GLU A 135 23.30 12.98 -6.19
N TYR A 136 23.18 12.78 -7.51
CA TYR A 136 24.27 12.31 -8.35
C TYR A 136 25.19 13.46 -8.77
N PRO A 137 26.52 13.28 -8.72
CA PRO A 137 27.46 14.28 -9.17
C PRO A 137 27.32 14.56 -10.67
N GLY A 138 27.11 15.82 -11.05
CA GLY A 138 26.97 16.26 -12.44
C GLY A 138 26.61 17.74 -12.52
N ASP A 139 26.73 18.31 -13.71
CA ASP A 139 26.51 19.75 -13.96
C ASP A 139 25.03 20.17 -13.76
N ASP A 140 24.09 19.21 -13.77
CA ASP A 140 22.65 19.45 -13.69
C ASP A 140 22.04 19.33 -12.27
N GLN A 141 22.87 19.14 -11.23
CA GLN A 141 22.36 18.94 -9.85
C GLN A 141 21.42 20.06 -9.39
N ASP A 142 21.82 21.31 -9.58
CA ASP A 142 21.02 22.45 -9.13
C ASP A 142 19.74 22.60 -9.93
N PHE A 143 19.75 22.23 -11.21
CA PHE A 143 18.55 22.15 -12.03
C PHE A 143 17.57 21.14 -11.46
N TYR A 144 17.99 19.91 -11.18
CA TYR A 144 17.09 18.88 -10.61
C TYR A 144 16.61 19.21 -9.21
N LYS A 145 17.44 19.85 -8.37
CA LYS A 145 17.02 20.37 -7.05
C LYS A 145 15.89 21.40 -7.19
N ALA A 146 16.05 22.34 -8.12
CA ALA A 146 15.04 23.37 -8.37
C ALA A 146 13.73 22.76 -8.89
N CYS A 147 13.80 21.79 -9.80
CA CYS A 147 12.65 21.07 -10.33
C CYS A 147 11.94 20.27 -9.21
N ALA A 148 12.69 19.53 -8.39
CA ALA A 148 12.13 18.77 -7.26
C ALA A 148 11.41 19.69 -6.26
N ALA A 149 12.02 20.83 -5.92
CA ALA A 149 11.40 21.82 -5.04
C ALA A 149 10.07 22.39 -5.63
N GLN A 150 10.02 22.63 -6.93
CA GLN A 150 8.79 23.06 -7.60
C GLN A 150 7.69 22.00 -7.54
N VAL A 151 8.02 20.73 -7.81
CA VAL A 151 7.05 19.63 -7.73
C VAL A 151 6.51 19.48 -6.32
N LEU A 152 7.37 19.56 -5.31
CA LEU A 152 6.96 19.46 -3.91
C LEU A 152 6.03 20.62 -3.49
N ASP A 153 6.37 21.85 -3.86
CA ASP A 153 5.52 23.02 -3.59
C ASP A 153 4.13 22.88 -4.28
N ARG A 154 4.10 22.39 -5.51
CA ARG A 154 2.84 22.14 -6.23
C ARG A 154 2.03 21.02 -5.59
N ALA A 155 2.67 19.92 -5.17
CA ALA A 155 2.02 18.84 -4.44
C ALA A 155 1.40 19.35 -3.13
N GLN A 156 2.11 20.20 -2.39
CA GLN A 156 1.60 20.83 -1.16
C GLN A 156 0.41 21.74 -1.44
N ARG A 157 0.47 22.55 -2.51
CA ARG A 157 -0.67 23.41 -2.92
C ARG A 157 -1.86 22.58 -3.38
N TYR A 158 -1.64 21.51 -4.14
CA TYR A 158 -2.67 20.56 -4.53
C TYR A 158 -3.34 19.95 -3.30
N SER A 159 -2.54 19.51 -2.33
CA SER A 159 -3.04 18.95 -1.09
C SER A 159 -3.92 19.96 -0.31
N LYS A 160 -3.59 21.25 -0.33
CA LYS A 160 -4.37 22.31 0.32
C LYS A 160 -5.70 22.58 -0.36
N LYS A 161 -5.79 22.44 -1.70
CA LYS A 161 -7.04 22.62 -2.44
C LYS A 161 -8.08 21.54 -2.14
N LEU A 162 -7.64 20.32 -1.79
CA LEU A 162 -8.52 19.20 -1.45
C LEU A 162 -9.14 19.29 -0.04
N GLY A 163 -8.66 20.18 0.83
CA GLY A 163 -9.07 20.27 2.22
C GLY A 163 -9.69 21.61 2.61
N GLY A 164 -11.03 21.66 2.82
CA GLY A 164 -11.73 22.86 3.29
C GLY A 164 -11.37 23.30 4.73
N SER A 165 -12.08 24.30 5.30
CA SER A 165 -11.87 24.96 6.60
C SER A 165 -11.63 24.03 7.82
N LYS A 166 -11.99 22.76 7.72
CA LYS A 166 -11.79 21.73 8.78
C LYS A 166 -10.32 21.31 8.93
N ARG A 167 -9.51 21.33 7.86
CA ARG A 167 -8.06 21.13 7.96
C ARG A 167 -7.40 22.24 8.77
N ARG A 168 -7.82 23.50 8.53
CA ARG A 168 -7.29 24.64 9.29
C ARG A 168 -7.57 24.50 10.80
N LYS A 169 -8.75 23.96 11.16
CA LYS A 169 -9.12 23.72 12.56
C LYS A 169 -8.30 22.57 13.18
N LEU A 170 -8.06 21.50 12.45
CA LEU A 170 -7.21 20.39 12.88
C LEU A 170 -5.75 20.85 13.05
N LEU A 171 -5.18 21.54 12.06
CA LEU A 171 -3.82 22.07 12.11
C LEU A 171 -3.65 23.14 13.20
N ASN A 172 -4.66 23.98 13.47
CA ASN A 172 -4.62 24.94 14.57
C ASN A 172 -4.73 24.26 15.94
N THR A 173 -5.40 23.10 16.03
CA THR A 173 -5.43 22.30 17.26
C THR A 173 -4.09 21.58 17.47
N LEU A 174 -3.45 21.14 16.40
CA LEU A 174 -2.13 20.49 16.40
C LEU A 174 -0.97 21.49 16.58
N SER A 175 -1.15 22.78 16.19
CA SER A 175 -0.17 23.83 16.38
C SER A 175 -0.08 24.33 17.85
N ARG A 176 -0.97 23.89 18.73
CA ARG A 176 -0.75 23.91 20.16
C ARG A 176 0.29 22.84 20.49
N ARG A 177 1.58 23.21 20.34
CA ARG A 177 2.72 22.36 20.66
C ARG A 177 2.51 21.74 22.04
N PRO A 178 2.48 20.40 22.20
CA PRO A 178 2.79 19.81 23.49
C PRO A 178 4.21 20.24 23.84
N SER A 179 4.43 20.57 25.10
CA SER A 179 5.75 20.96 25.57
C SER A 179 6.77 19.91 25.11
N LYS A 180 7.85 20.37 24.50
CA LYS A 180 9.00 19.56 24.10
C LYS A 180 9.51 18.81 25.32
N ASN A 181 9.21 17.54 25.50
CA ASN A 181 9.89 16.62 26.43
C ASN A 181 9.07 15.34 26.73
N HIS A 182 8.43 14.71 25.71
CA HIS A 182 8.05 13.33 25.90
C HIS A 182 9.23 12.45 25.46
N THR A 183 9.86 11.77 26.42
CA THR A 183 10.85 10.73 26.14
C THR A 183 10.14 9.57 25.41
N ALA A 184 10.87 8.80 24.59
CA ALA A 184 10.33 7.62 23.88
C ALA A 184 9.54 6.67 24.81
N ILE A 185 9.95 6.56 26.07
CA ILE A 185 9.26 5.75 27.11
C ILE A 185 7.85 6.28 27.39
N GLN A 186 7.67 7.62 27.46
CA GLN A 186 6.35 8.22 27.72
C GLN A 186 5.39 8.06 26.53
N GLN A 187 5.91 8.01 25.30
CA GLN A 187 5.12 7.74 24.11
C GLN A 187 4.63 6.27 24.07
N ILE A 188 5.46 5.32 24.47
CA ILE A 188 5.09 3.89 24.54
C ILE A 188 3.95 3.68 25.55
N ASP A 189 4.05 4.25 26.75
CA ASP A 189 2.99 4.14 27.77
C ASP A 189 1.69 4.84 27.35
N ALA A 190 1.79 5.93 26.58
CA ALA A 190 0.64 6.61 26.02
C ALA A 190 -0.07 5.78 24.94
N LEU A 191 0.68 5.03 24.10
CA LEU A 191 0.11 4.13 23.10
C LEU A 191 -0.64 2.94 23.71
N LYS A 192 -0.09 2.37 24.78
CA LYS A 192 -0.72 1.23 25.49
C LYS A 192 -2.09 1.54 26.09
N LYS A 193 -2.39 2.84 26.34
CA LYS A 193 -3.73 3.26 26.76
C LYS A 193 -4.81 3.02 25.72
N PHE A 194 -4.44 2.89 24.44
CA PHE A 194 -5.36 2.64 23.33
C PHE A 194 -5.48 1.15 23.00
N SER A 195 -4.38 0.41 23.11
CA SER A 195 -4.35 -1.05 22.93
C SER A 195 -2.99 -1.58 23.38
N ASP A 196 -2.98 -2.72 24.09
CA ASP A 196 -1.76 -3.41 24.47
C ASP A 196 -0.94 -3.89 23.27
N ASP A 197 -1.61 -4.12 22.12
CA ASP A 197 -0.98 -4.55 20.87
C ASP A 197 -0.45 -3.38 20.04
N LEU A 198 -0.68 -2.11 20.43
CA LEU A 198 -0.22 -0.94 19.70
C LEU A 198 1.22 -0.60 20.11
N GLU A 199 2.15 -0.76 19.17
CA GLU A 199 3.58 -0.66 19.43
C GLU A 199 4.28 0.13 18.31
N ILE A 200 5.29 0.94 18.65
CA ILE A 200 6.21 1.55 17.68
C ILE A 200 7.32 0.53 17.40
N LEU A 201 7.40 0.07 16.15
CA LEU A 201 8.43 -0.88 15.70
C LEU A 201 9.71 -0.16 15.25
N PHE A 202 9.55 1.04 14.70
CA PHE A 202 10.64 1.87 14.23
C PHE A 202 10.19 3.33 14.16
N GLU A 203 11.03 4.27 14.51
CA GLU A 203 10.78 5.70 14.34
C GLU A 203 12.08 6.47 14.11
N ASN A 204 12.01 7.45 13.20
CA ASN A 204 13.01 8.48 13.02
C ASN A 204 12.33 9.82 12.73
N ASP A 205 13.07 10.84 12.30
CA ASP A 205 12.53 12.17 12.01
C ASP A 205 11.56 12.18 10.83
N ASP A 206 11.68 11.23 9.88
CA ASP A 206 10.99 11.24 8.61
C ASP A 206 9.81 10.28 8.53
N LEU A 207 9.85 9.16 9.27
CA LEU A 207 8.83 8.12 9.21
C LEU A 207 8.66 7.39 10.56
N ILE A 208 7.53 6.67 10.67
CA ILE A 208 7.23 5.81 11.81
C ILE A 208 6.64 4.49 11.32
N VAL A 209 7.04 3.36 11.90
CA VAL A 209 6.45 2.05 11.68
C VAL A 209 5.77 1.57 12.95
N ILE A 210 4.51 1.18 12.81
CA ILE A 210 3.63 0.82 13.92
C ILE A 210 3.17 -0.64 13.77
N ASN A 211 3.13 -1.38 14.87
CA ASN A 211 2.34 -2.60 14.98
C ASN A 211 0.87 -2.22 15.22
N LYS A 212 0.04 -2.23 14.17
CA LYS A 212 -1.37 -1.84 14.24
C LYS A 212 -2.20 -2.98 14.84
N PRO A 213 -3.02 -2.73 15.86
CA PRO A 213 -3.94 -3.73 16.38
C PRO A 213 -5.00 -4.18 15.36
N SER A 214 -5.45 -5.43 15.50
CA SER A 214 -6.61 -5.93 14.77
C SER A 214 -7.89 -5.19 15.20
N GLY A 215 -8.80 -4.90 14.27
CA GLY A 215 -10.04 -4.16 14.52
C GLY A 215 -9.92 -2.64 14.41
N MET A 216 -8.71 -2.07 14.50
CA MET A 216 -8.46 -0.63 14.36
C MET A 216 -8.47 -0.21 12.88
N VAL A 217 -9.19 0.87 12.55
CA VAL A 217 -9.10 1.50 11.22
C VAL A 217 -7.85 2.36 11.12
N LEU A 218 -7.31 2.46 9.91
CA LEU A 218 -6.11 3.27 9.67
C LEU A 218 -6.43 4.76 9.67
N PHE A 219 -7.48 5.15 8.97
CA PHE A 219 -8.02 6.50 8.93
C PHE A 219 -9.52 6.46 8.57
N HIS A 220 -10.25 7.53 8.86
CA HIS A 220 -11.65 7.69 8.49
C HIS A 220 -11.77 8.39 7.14
N SER A 221 -12.25 7.68 6.11
CA SER A 221 -12.56 8.29 4.82
C SER A 221 -13.87 9.10 4.91
N LYS A 222 -13.95 10.21 4.18
CA LYS A 222 -15.18 10.97 4.00
C LYS A 222 -16.15 10.14 3.15
N THR A 223 -17.22 9.61 3.74
CA THR A 223 -18.32 9.03 2.97
C THR A 223 -19.28 10.13 2.53
N THR A 224 -19.44 10.31 1.23
CA THR A 224 -20.52 11.10 0.64
C THR A 224 -21.78 10.25 0.55
N THR A 225 -22.72 10.48 1.45
CA THR A 225 -24.09 10.00 1.30
C THR A 225 -24.96 11.21 0.89
N ASN A 226 -25.55 11.14 -0.30
CA ASN A 226 -26.48 12.18 -0.84
C ASN A 226 -25.90 13.60 -0.92
N GLY A 227 -24.64 13.78 -1.37
CA GLY A 227 -24.05 15.10 -1.55
C GLY A 227 -23.73 15.86 -0.26
N LYS A 228 -23.98 15.29 0.90
CA LYS A 228 -23.58 15.84 2.20
C LYS A 228 -22.47 14.97 2.78
N ILE A 229 -21.33 15.61 3.08
CA ILE A 229 -20.23 14.99 3.79
C ILE A 229 -20.70 14.70 5.21
N SER A 230 -21.11 13.45 5.47
CA SER A 230 -21.44 13.00 6.81
C SER A 230 -20.15 12.50 7.46
N ARG A 231 -19.56 13.29 8.35
CA ARG A 231 -18.66 12.76 9.37
C ARG A 231 -19.51 12.06 10.41
N LYS A 232 -19.30 10.77 10.68
CA LYS A 232 -19.55 10.28 12.03
C LYS A 232 -18.80 11.24 12.96
N LYS A 233 -19.52 11.91 13.85
CA LYS A 233 -18.89 12.81 14.82
C LYS A 233 -17.85 11.98 15.55
N LEU A 234 -16.56 12.39 15.43
CA LEU A 234 -15.53 11.95 16.35
C LEU A 234 -16.04 12.33 17.74
N LYS A 235 -16.42 11.33 18.52
CA LYS A 235 -16.68 11.54 19.94
C LYS A 235 -15.35 11.98 20.56
N HIS A 236 -15.37 12.97 21.38
CA HIS A 236 -14.19 13.40 22.13
C HIS A 236 -13.64 12.21 22.90
N PHE A 237 -12.32 12.15 23.05
CA PHE A 237 -11.60 11.12 23.81
C PHE A 237 -12.19 10.86 25.21
N SER A 238 -12.74 11.90 25.86
CA SER A 238 -13.44 11.81 27.14
C SER A 238 -14.74 10.98 27.11
N ASP A 239 -15.34 10.80 25.93
CA ASP A 239 -16.59 10.05 25.78
C ASP A 239 -16.33 8.57 25.43
N ALA A 240 -15.17 8.26 24.85
CA ALA A 240 -14.75 6.89 24.51
C ALA A 240 -14.50 6.02 25.78
N GLN A 241 -14.25 6.64 26.92
CA GLN A 241 -14.06 5.91 28.20
C GLN A 241 -15.37 5.45 28.86
N LYS A 242 -16.55 5.82 28.33
CA LYS A 242 -17.84 5.56 28.99
C LYS A 242 -18.71 4.47 28.34
N GLY A 243 -18.24 3.81 27.28
CA GLY A 243 -19.00 2.76 26.61
C GLY A 243 -18.24 1.46 26.52
N GLU A 244 -18.77 0.41 27.14
CA GLU A 244 -18.12 -0.92 27.21
C GLU A 244 -17.95 -1.63 25.86
N ASP A 245 -18.48 -1.11 24.72
CA ASP A 245 -18.55 -1.86 23.46
C ASP A 245 -17.92 -1.22 22.21
N ASN A 246 -17.25 -0.04 22.29
CA ASN A 246 -16.72 0.63 21.11
C ASN A 246 -15.27 1.12 21.30
N HIS A 247 -14.34 0.19 21.44
CA HIS A 247 -12.93 0.50 21.69
C HIS A 247 -12.18 1.20 20.54
N PHE A 248 -12.74 1.35 19.33
CA PHE A 248 -12.02 1.91 18.20
C PHE A 248 -12.84 2.89 17.35
N ASP A 249 -13.44 3.90 17.98
CA ASP A 249 -13.97 5.06 17.24
C ASP A 249 -12.84 5.97 16.71
N LEU A 250 -11.61 5.84 17.24
CA LEU A 250 -10.42 6.53 16.77
C LEU A 250 -9.67 5.67 15.74
N SER A 251 -9.21 6.30 14.68
CA SER A 251 -8.28 5.67 13.73
C SER A 251 -6.84 5.74 14.24
N LEU A 252 -5.95 4.91 13.67
CA LEU A 252 -4.52 5.00 13.98
C LEU A 252 -3.97 6.41 13.75
N VAL A 253 -4.35 7.07 12.65
CA VAL A 253 -3.94 8.44 12.35
C VAL A 253 -4.42 9.41 13.43
N ASP A 254 -5.68 9.28 13.93
CA ASP A 254 -6.20 10.15 14.99
C ASP A 254 -5.38 9.97 16.28
N ILE A 255 -5.03 8.73 16.63
CA ILE A 255 -4.22 8.44 17.83
C ILE A 255 -2.82 9.03 17.71
N LEU A 256 -2.14 8.86 16.57
CA LEU A 256 -0.80 9.42 16.36
C LEU A 256 -0.79 10.95 16.44
N LEU A 257 -1.84 11.60 15.92
CA LEU A 257 -2.00 13.05 16.02
C LEU A 257 -2.28 13.52 17.44
N GLU A 258 -3.08 12.77 18.21
CA GLU A 258 -3.35 13.06 19.62
C GLU A 258 -2.07 12.97 20.46
N LEU A 259 -1.18 12.05 20.12
CA LEU A 259 0.15 11.91 20.74
C LEU A 259 1.15 12.98 20.29
N GLY A 260 0.74 13.91 19.42
CA GLY A 260 1.58 14.98 18.90
C GLY A 260 2.57 14.53 17.82
N ILE A 261 2.42 13.32 17.27
CA ILE A 261 3.25 12.85 16.16
C ILE A 261 2.82 13.59 14.91
N GLN A 262 3.77 14.32 14.33
CA GLN A 262 3.53 15.00 13.06
C GLN A 262 3.50 13.98 11.92
N LEU A 263 2.52 14.11 11.03
CA LEU A 263 2.40 13.28 9.84
C LEU A 263 2.37 14.14 8.58
N SER A 264 2.89 13.61 7.49
CA SER A 264 2.85 14.26 6.17
C SER A 264 1.44 14.70 5.80
N THR A 265 1.33 15.87 5.18
CA THR A 265 0.06 16.49 4.80
C THR A 265 -0.28 16.33 3.32
N LEU A 266 0.54 15.65 2.52
CA LEU A 266 0.30 15.45 1.09
C LEU A 266 -0.99 14.70 0.81
N ASN A 267 -1.32 13.69 1.62
CA ASN A 267 -2.62 13.03 1.57
C ASN A 267 -3.56 13.64 2.62
N ASN A 268 -4.43 14.54 2.21
CA ASN A 268 -5.33 15.26 3.12
C ASN A 268 -6.36 14.40 3.85
N GLU A 269 -6.72 13.26 3.29
CA GLU A 269 -7.72 12.37 3.88
C GLU A 269 -7.09 11.36 4.84
N ALA A 270 -5.84 11.01 4.57
CA ALA A 270 -5.10 9.99 5.29
C ALA A 270 -3.66 10.45 5.53
N LEU A 271 -3.49 11.38 6.46
CA LEU A 271 -2.21 12.02 6.76
C LEU A 271 -1.10 11.00 7.00
N GLY A 272 0.02 11.14 6.27
CA GLY A 272 1.17 10.25 6.38
C GLY A 272 0.97 8.83 5.85
N VAL A 273 -0.26 8.43 5.49
CA VAL A 273 -0.57 7.08 5.01
C VAL A 273 -0.16 6.93 3.56
N VAL A 274 0.75 6.00 3.28
CA VAL A 274 1.30 5.67 1.95
C VAL A 274 0.84 4.29 1.46
N HIS A 275 0.41 3.43 2.36
CA HIS A 275 -0.19 2.13 2.07
C HIS A 275 -1.24 1.78 3.12
N ARG A 276 -1.90 0.63 2.96
CA ARG A 276 -2.94 0.22 3.90
C ARG A 276 -2.94 -1.27 4.14
N ILE A 277 -3.36 -1.65 5.35
CA ILE A 277 -3.81 -2.99 5.72
C ILE A 277 -5.28 -2.91 6.15
N ASP A 278 -6.01 -4.02 6.08
CA ASP A 278 -7.45 -4.05 6.38
C ASP A 278 -7.71 -3.79 7.87
N ARG A 279 -8.95 -3.40 8.21
CA ARG A 279 -9.35 -3.15 9.60
C ARG A 279 -9.05 -4.34 10.50
N GLY A 280 -9.43 -5.54 10.08
CA GLY A 280 -9.23 -6.77 10.86
C GLY A 280 -7.80 -7.34 10.81
N THR A 281 -6.94 -6.83 9.91
CA THR A 281 -5.52 -7.19 9.84
C THR A 281 -4.74 -6.42 10.90
N SER A 282 -3.91 -7.11 11.66
CA SER A 282 -2.91 -6.52 12.56
C SER A 282 -1.53 -6.47 11.90
N GLY A 283 -0.56 -5.79 12.53
CA GLY A 283 0.84 -5.85 12.13
C GLY A 283 1.44 -4.58 11.58
N ALA A 284 2.60 -4.72 10.96
CA ALA A 284 3.46 -3.61 10.55
C ALA A 284 2.82 -2.72 9.49
N ILE A 285 2.80 -1.42 9.77
CA ILE A 285 2.40 -0.37 8.85
C ILE A 285 3.34 0.83 8.97
N VAL A 286 3.81 1.37 7.84
CA VAL A 286 4.65 2.56 7.81
C VAL A 286 3.83 3.80 7.46
N LEU A 287 4.12 4.92 8.16
CA LEU A 287 3.55 6.23 7.89
C LEU A 287 4.68 7.24 7.71
N ALA A 288 4.49 8.20 6.81
CA ALA A 288 5.41 9.30 6.59
C ALA A 288 5.16 10.44 7.59
N LYS A 289 6.22 10.95 8.21
CA LYS A 289 6.19 12.15 9.08
C LYS A 289 6.40 13.43 8.27
N THR A 290 7.24 13.34 7.22
CA THR A 290 7.54 14.47 6.31
C THR A 290 6.92 14.27 4.94
N ASP A 291 6.65 15.38 4.22
CA ASP A 291 6.09 15.34 2.86
C ASP A 291 7.10 14.74 1.87
N GLU A 292 8.39 14.96 2.09
CA GLU A 292 9.47 14.37 1.28
C GLU A 292 9.50 12.84 1.43
N MET A 293 9.48 12.33 2.66
CA MET A 293 9.44 10.89 2.91
C MET A 293 8.15 10.26 2.40
N HIS A 294 7.03 10.98 2.44
CA HIS A 294 5.78 10.53 1.84
C HIS A 294 5.95 10.24 0.34
N CYS A 295 6.59 11.15 -0.40
CA CYS A 295 6.88 10.95 -1.82
C CYS A 295 7.75 9.71 -2.05
N LYS A 296 8.84 9.58 -1.29
CA LYS A 296 9.78 8.44 -1.39
C LYS A 296 9.08 7.11 -1.09
N LEU A 297 8.29 7.05 -0.02
CA LEU A 297 7.54 5.84 0.35
C LEU A 297 6.47 5.47 -0.69
N VAL A 298 5.66 6.44 -1.16
CA VAL A 298 4.68 6.18 -2.22
C VAL A 298 5.36 5.59 -3.45
N THR A 299 6.50 6.13 -3.84
CA THR A 299 7.30 5.62 -4.97
C THR A 299 7.78 4.21 -4.70
N ALA A 300 8.32 3.90 -3.51
CA ALA A 300 8.78 2.56 -3.16
C ALA A 300 7.65 1.52 -3.22
N PHE A 301 6.45 1.85 -2.71
CA PHE A 301 5.26 0.99 -2.84
C PHE A 301 4.79 0.85 -4.29
N PHE A 302 4.84 1.91 -5.06
CA PHE A 302 4.45 1.93 -6.46
C PHE A 302 5.38 1.07 -7.32
N THR A 303 6.69 1.19 -7.12
CA THR A 303 7.74 0.42 -7.82
C THR A 303 7.96 -0.97 -7.23
N ARG A 304 7.19 -1.37 -6.19
CA ARG A 304 7.28 -2.67 -5.52
C ARG A 304 8.64 -2.96 -4.88
N SER A 305 9.35 -1.92 -4.47
CA SER A 305 10.63 -2.02 -3.74
C SER A 305 10.41 -2.22 -2.23
N VAL A 306 9.29 -2.86 -1.85
CA VAL A 306 8.87 -3.09 -0.46
C VAL A 306 8.52 -4.55 -0.25
N ASP A 307 9.26 -5.24 0.61
CA ASP A 307 8.94 -6.60 1.02
C ASP A 307 7.91 -6.60 2.14
N LYS A 308 6.86 -7.39 1.96
CA LYS A 308 5.73 -7.51 2.90
C LYS A 308 5.43 -8.98 3.12
N ASN A 309 5.56 -9.42 4.36
CA ASN A 309 5.18 -10.76 4.75
C ASN A 309 3.99 -10.73 5.71
N TYR A 310 3.13 -11.70 5.55
CA TYR A 310 1.94 -11.88 6.37
C TYR A 310 1.93 -13.29 6.97
N VAL A 311 1.44 -13.39 8.19
CA VAL A 311 1.08 -14.67 8.79
C VAL A 311 -0.43 -14.79 8.75
N ALA A 312 -0.92 -15.93 8.27
CA ALA A 312 -2.34 -16.25 8.18
C ALA A 312 -2.63 -17.61 8.80
N LEU A 313 -3.72 -17.73 9.55
CA LEU A 313 -4.22 -19.02 10.04
C LEU A 313 -5.42 -19.44 9.17
N VAL A 314 -5.32 -20.64 8.57
CA VAL A 314 -6.31 -21.20 7.65
C VAL A 314 -6.65 -22.64 8.00
N PRO A 315 -7.81 -23.18 7.57
CA PRO A 315 -8.19 -24.56 7.83
C PRO A 315 -7.24 -25.57 7.19
N TRP A 316 -6.97 -26.63 7.92
CA TRP A 316 -6.34 -27.85 7.40
C TRP A 316 -7.41 -28.84 6.93
N LYS A 317 -7.28 -29.32 5.71
CA LYS A 317 -8.14 -30.37 5.12
C LYS A 317 -7.31 -31.64 4.97
N SER A 318 -7.28 -32.50 5.98
CA SER A 318 -6.36 -33.65 6.08
C SER A 318 -6.34 -34.57 4.85
N CYS A 319 -7.49 -34.88 4.26
CA CYS A 319 -7.57 -35.78 3.08
C CYS A 319 -6.98 -35.19 1.79
N ILE A 320 -6.78 -33.89 1.70
CA ILE A 320 -6.18 -33.20 0.55
C ILE A 320 -4.71 -32.88 0.82
N ASP A 321 -4.37 -32.59 2.09
CA ASP A 321 -3.07 -32.08 2.49
C ASP A 321 -2.01 -33.18 2.65
N GLU A 322 -2.45 -34.44 2.88
CA GLU A 322 -1.55 -35.58 2.96
C GLU A 322 -1.13 -36.09 1.56
N SER A 323 -2.00 -35.90 0.55
CA SER A 323 -1.74 -36.33 -0.82
C SER A 323 -1.11 -35.26 -1.70
N ASN A 324 -1.30 -33.97 -1.38
CA ASN A 324 -0.73 -32.83 -2.09
C ASN A 324 0.20 -32.09 -1.12
N GLN A 325 1.48 -32.06 -1.42
CA GLN A 325 2.50 -31.30 -0.70
C GLN A 325 2.20 -29.79 -0.77
N ILE A 326 1.30 -29.28 0.09
CA ILE A 326 0.96 -27.84 0.21
C ILE A 326 1.96 -27.15 1.15
N ASP A 327 3.23 -27.49 1.05
CA ASP A 327 4.22 -26.88 1.92
C ASP A 327 4.56 -25.47 1.51
N GLN A 328 4.57 -25.20 0.24
CA GLN A 328 4.82 -23.88 -0.35
C GLN A 328 4.31 -23.81 -1.77
N GLY A 329 4.05 -22.60 -2.24
CA GLY A 329 3.59 -22.39 -3.61
C GLY A 329 3.38 -20.93 -3.95
N GLN A 330 2.87 -20.72 -5.15
CA GLN A 330 2.54 -19.43 -5.70
C GLN A 330 1.06 -19.37 -6.02
N ILE A 331 0.43 -18.23 -5.72
CA ILE A 331 -0.96 -17.94 -6.04
C ILE A 331 -0.95 -16.78 -7.03
N ASP A 332 -1.25 -17.10 -8.28
CA ASP A 332 -1.43 -16.15 -9.37
C ASP A 332 -2.93 -16.09 -9.68
N LEU A 333 -3.62 -15.16 -9.04
CA LEU A 333 -5.07 -15.02 -9.15
C LEU A 333 -5.45 -13.54 -9.13
N GLU A 334 -6.23 -13.10 -10.10
CA GLU A 334 -6.72 -11.73 -10.16
C GLU A 334 -7.53 -11.32 -8.94
N VAL A 335 -7.29 -10.11 -8.46
CA VAL A 335 -8.04 -9.51 -7.37
C VAL A 335 -8.64 -8.19 -7.83
N GLY A 336 -9.96 -8.12 -7.88
CA GLY A 336 -10.68 -6.93 -8.37
C GLY A 336 -10.45 -6.65 -9.85
N GLY A 337 -10.30 -7.69 -10.68
CA GLY A 337 -10.05 -7.57 -12.12
C GLY A 337 -8.63 -7.13 -12.48
N ARG A 338 -7.69 -7.23 -11.54
CA ARG A 338 -6.28 -6.85 -11.73
C ARG A 338 -5.34 -7.99 -11.36
N PRO A 339 -4.25 -8.21 -12.11
CA PRO A 339 -3.25 -9.21 -11.78
C PRO A 339 -2.74 -9.06 -10.35
N ALA A 340 -2.67 -10.18 -9.64
CA ALA A 340 -2.16 -10.21 -8.27
C ALA A 340 -1.37 -11.50 -8.03
N LEU A 341 -0.22 -11.36 -7.36
CA LEU A 341 0.72 -12.43 -7.13
C LEU A 341 1.15 -12.48 -5.66
N SER A 342 1.04 -13.67 -5.07
CA SER A 342 1.56 -13.98 -3.74
C SER A 342 2.27 -15.32 -3.76
N THR A 343 3.28 -15.48 -2.91
CA THR A 343 3.86 -16.79 -2.56
C THR A 343 3.46 -17.15 -1.15
N TYR A 344 3.39 -18.43 -0.84
CA TYR A 344 3.11 -18.90 0.51
C TYR A 344 3.99 -20.09 0.90
N LYS A 345 4.18 -20.23 2.22
CA LYS A 345 4.85 -21.36 2.84
C LYS A 345 4.12 -21.75 4.13
N VAL A 346 3.87 -23.05 4.35
CA VAL A 346 3.37 -23.55 5.63
C VAL A 346 4.50 -23.46 6.66
N ILE A 347 4.28 -22.73 7.73
CA ILE A 347 5.27 -22.57 8.80
C ILE A 347 4.94 -23.37 10.05
N LYS A 348 3.66 -23.71 10.26
CA LYS A 348 3.22 -24.58 11.37
C LYS A 348 1.93 -25.30 11.03
N ARG A 349 1.80 -26.53 11.51
CA ARG A 349 0.60 -27.37 11.40
C ARG A 349 0.06 -27.65 12.79
N TYR A 350 -1.27 -27.59 12.91
CA TYR A 350 -2.03 -27.91 14.13
C TYR A 350 -3.00 -29.06 13.79
N PRO A 351 -2.54 -30.34 13.80
CA PRO A 351 -3.32 -31.48 13.31
C PRO A 351 -4.65 -31.67 14.04
N ASP A 352 -4.62 -31.63 15.38
CA ASP A 352 -5.80 -31.85 16.22
C ASP A 352 -6.87 -30.78 16.03
N ASN A 353 -6.47 -29.59 15.68
CA ASN A 353 -7.34 -28.43 15.47
C ASN A 353 -7.60 -28.11 14.00
N LYS A 354 -7.11 -28.97 13.11
CA LYS A 354 -7.31 -28.84 11.65
C LYS A 354 -6.97 -27.44 11.13
N ALA A 355 -5.83 -26.88 11.58
CA ALA A 355 -5.37 -25.57 11.21
C ALA A 355 -3.95 -25.56 10.64
N LEU A 356 -3.68 -24.64 9.70
CA LEU A 356 -2.38 -24.36 9.13
C LEU A 356 -2.02 -22.90 9.37
N GLN A 357 -0.79 -22.65 9.78
CA GLN A 357 -0.22 -21.32 9.79
C GLN A 357 0.66 -21.12 8.55
N LEU A 358 0.30 -20.12 7.75
CA LEU A 358 0.96 -19.78 6.50
C LEU A 358 1.78 -18.51 6.67
N LEU A 359 3.00 -18.49 6.13
CA LEU A 359 3.71 -17.28 5.79
C LEU A 359 3.36 -16.94 4.34
N VAL A 360 2.83 -15.74 4.10
CA VAL A 360 2.41 -15.26 2.78
C VAL A 360 3.18 -13.99 2.43
N GLN A 361 3.93 -14.02 1.32
CA GLN A 361 4.61 -12.84 0.77
C GLN A 361 3.82 -12.30 -0.41
N THR A 362 3.58 -10.98 -0.42
CA THR A 362 2.83 -10.32 -1.49
C THR A 362 3.74 -9.51 -2.41
N GLN A 363 3.76 -9.83 -3.70
CA GLN A 363 4.48 -9.04 -4.71
C GLN A 363 3.64 -7.85 -5.22
N THR A 364 2.32 -7.94 -5.10
CA THR A 364 1.37 -6.88 -5.44
C THR A 364 0.63 -6.43 -4.17
N GLY A 365 -0.12 -5.32 -4.25
CA GLY A 365 -0.82 -4.74 -3.09
C GLY A 365 -2.31 -4.50 -3.37
N ARG A 366 -3.06 -5.49 -3.90
CA ARG A 366 -4.49 -5.34 -4.18
C ARG A 366 -5.31 -5.35 -2.90
N LYS A 367 -6.44 -4.64 -2.91
CA LYS A 367 -7.37 -4.66 -1.77
C LYS A 367 -7.79 -6.08 -1.43
N HIS A 368 -7.62 -6.50 -0.17
CA HIS A 368 -7.94 -7.82 0.34
C HIS A 368 -7.15 -8.99 -0.32
N GLN A 369 -6.00 -8.72 -0.93
CA GLN A 369 -5.28 -9.72 -1.75
C GLN A 369 -5.03 -11.03 -1.01
N VAL A 370 -4.40 -11.00 0.17
CA VAL A 370 -4.08 -12.22 0.94
C VAL A 370 -5.37 -13.00 1.28
N ARG A 371 -6.43 -12.30 1.66
CA ARG A 371 -7.73 -12.88 2.01
C ARG A 371 -8.36 -13.61 0.81
N VAL A 372 -8.38 -12.95 -0.36
CA VAL A 372 -8.88 -13.54 -1.62
C VAL A 372 -8.01 -14.71 -2.06
N HIS A 373 -6.69 -14.59 -1.97
CA HIS A 373 -5.76 -15.62 -2.36
C HIS A 373 -5.90 -16.87 -1.47
N CYS A 374 -6.02 -16.71 -0.16
CA CYS A 374 -6.30 -17.83 0.73
C CYS A 374 -7.66 -18.47 0.45
N ALA A 375 -8.73 -17.68 0.32
CA ALA A 375 -10.06 -18.20 0.13
C ALA A 375 -10.28 -18.82 -1.25
N LYS A 376 -9.94 -18.09 -2.33
CA LYS A 376 -10.23 -18.52 -3.70
C LYS A 376 -9.07 -19.25 -4.36
N GLY A 377 -7.83 -18.86 -4.08
CA GLY A 377 -6.63 -19.48 -4.66
C GLY A 377 -6.31 -20.82 -4.00
N LEU A 378 -6.35 -20.88 -2.65
CA LEU A 378 -6.09 -22.12 -1.90
C LEU A 378 -7.36 -22.88 -1.51
N GLY A 379 -8.54 -22.30 -1.66
CA GLY A 379 -9.78 -22.87 -1.12
C GLY A 379 -9.80 -22.96 0.41
N ARG A 380 -9.04 -22.08 1.09
CA ARG A 380 -8.82 -22.07 2.55
C ARG A 380 -8.98 -20.65 3.08
N PRO A 381 -10.20 -20.17 3.30
CA PRO A 381 -10.42 -18.83 3.83
C PRO A 381 -9.76 -18.68 5.20
N ILE A 382 -9.29 -17.46 5.50
CA ILE A 382 -8.68 -17.13 6.79
C ILE A 382 -9.72 -17.26 7.89
N PHE A 383 -9.35 -17.84 9.04
CA PHE A 383 -10.26 -17.95 10.17
C PHE A 383 -10.78 -16.59 10.64
N LEU A 384 -12.06 -16.53 10.95
CA LEU A 384 -12.84 -15.34 11.33
C LEU A 384 -13.04 -14.31 10.20
N ASP A 385 -12.65 -14.60 8.97
CA ASP A 385 -12.90 -13.73 7.81
C ASP A 385 -14.30 -13.95 7.24
N THR A 386 -15.29 -13.34 7.85
CA THR A 386 -16.72 -13.50 7.48
C THR A 386 -17.05 -13.03 6.06
N LEU A 387 -16.18 -12.25 5.41
CA LEU A 387 -16.43 -11.76 4.05
C LEU A 387 -16.09 -12.80 2.99
N TYR A 388 -15.09 -13.65 3.25
CA TYR A 388 -14.60 -14.65 2.29
C TYR A 388 -14.78 -16.08 2.77
N ASP A 389 -15.26 -16.30 3.99
CA ASP A 389 -15.61 -17.60 4.54
C ASP A 389 -17.14 -17.79 4.46
N ASP A 390 -17.59 -18.52 3.44
CA ASP A 390 -19.00 -18.87 3.21
C ASP A 390 -19.39 -20.22 3.83
N ARG A 391 -18.46 -20.87 4.56
CA ARG A 391 -18.70 -22.16 5.14
C ARG A 391 -19.68 -22.06 6.29
N THR A 392 -20.74 -22.86 6.20
CA THR A 392 -21.75 -23.04 7.26
C THR A 392 -21.24 -23.89 8.43
N GLU A 393 -20.14 -24.64 8.23
CA GLU A 393 -19.52 -25.44 9.28
C GLU A 393 -18.79 -24.54 10.26
N LYS A 394 -19.35 -24.44 11.46
CA LYS A 394 -18.67 -23.86 12.62
C LYS A 394 -17.49 -24.76 12.97
N VAL A 395 -16.33 -24.48 12.42
CA VAL A 395 -15.11 -25.21 12.75
C VAL A 395 -14.78 -24.99 14.23
N PHE A 396 -14.24 -26.00 14.87
CA PHE A 396 -13.85 -26.12 16.27
C PHE A 396 -13.25 -24.85 16.93
N ILE A 397 -12.53 -24.02 16.18
CA ILE A 397 -12.05 -22.73 16.68
C ILE A 397 -13.21 -21.80 17.10
N HIS A 398 -14.36 -21.82 16.41
CA HIS A 398 -15.52 -21.03 16.82
C HIS A 398 -16.15 -21.51 18.13
N GLU A 399 -16.08 -22.79 18.46
CA GLU A 399 -16.61 -23.33 19.73
C GLU A 399 -15.73 -22.94 20.92
N LYS A 400 -14.40 -22.98 20.73
CA LYS A 400 -13.44 -22.52 21.76
C LYS A 400 -13.41 -21.00 21.95
N LEU A 401 -13.72 -20.22 20.90
CA LEU A 401 -13.81 -18.75 20.95
C LEU A 401 -15.10 -18.24 21.60
N SER A 402 -16.02 -19.14 22.00
CA SER A 402 -17.28 -18.79 22.66
C SER A 402 -17.12 -18.27 24.09
N ASN A 403 -15.90 -17.89 24.48
CA ASN A 403 -15.67 -17.26 25.78
C ASN A 403 -16.29 -15.84 25.77
N PRO A 404 -17.37 -15.57 26.53
CA PRO A 404 -18.20 -14.37 26.40
C PRO A 404 -17.53 -13.05 26.76
N GLY A 405 -16.23 -13.07 27.11
CA GLY A 405 -15.46 -11.88 27.49
C GLY A 405 -14.55 -11.30 26.40
N LYS A 406 -14.35 -11.96 25.23
CA LYS A 406 -13.46 -11.46 24.17
C LYS A 406 -14.27 -11.09 22.93
N SER A 407 -14.42 -9.82 22.67
CA SER A 407 -15.00 -9.32 21.41
C SER A 407 -14.01 -9.58 20.27
N LEU A 408 -14.39 -10.49 19.35
CA LEU A 408 -13.65 -10.81 18.13
C LEU A 408 -14.22 -10.07 16.90
N GLU A 409 -15.13 -9.16 17.15
CA GLU A 409 -15.75 -8.37 16.10
C GLU A 409 -14.70 -7.61 15.28
N ASN A 410 -14.78 -7.71 13.95
CA ASN A 410 -13.83 -7.12 13.01
C ASN A 410 -12.37 -7.61 13.17
N LYS A 411 -12.14 -8.78 13.75
CA LYS A 411 -10.84 -9.44 13.82
C LYS A 411 -10.83 -10.67 12.93
N PHE A 412 -9.69 -10.99 12.33
CA PHE A 412 -9.44 -12.26 11.66
C PHE A 412 -7.94 -12.58 11.73
N PHE A 413 -7.62 -13.85 11.56
CA PHE A 413 -6.25 -14.37 11.75
C PHE A 413 -5.35 -14.02 10.55
N LEU A 414 -5.13 -12.72 10.32
CA LEU A 414 -4.19 -12.19 9.35
C LEU A 414 -3.35 -11.08 9.99
N HIS A 415 -2.04 -11.24 9.93
CA HIS A 415 -1.07 -10.36 10.54
C HIS A 415 0.04 -9.99 9.57
N ALA A 416 0.28 -8.70 9.35
CA ALA A 416 1.42 -8.19 8.60
C ALA A 416 2.69 -8.34 9.47
N SER A 417 3.33 -9.50 9.35
CA SER A 417 4.38 -9.93 10.28
C SER A 417 5.71 -9.23 10.07
N SER A 418 6.02 -8.78 8.86
CA SER A 418 7.24 -8.00 8.61
C SER A 418 7.10 -7.02 7.47
N LEU A 419 7.89 -5.96 7.55
CA LEU A 419 8.03 -4.94 6.53
C LEU A 419 9.51 -4.60 6.36
N ARG A 420 10.01 -4.72 5.12
CA ARG A 420 11.38 -4.35 4.78
C ARG A 420 11.39 -3.39 3.61
N ILE A 421 12.16 -2.31 3.75
CA ILE A 421 12.43 -1.31 2.72
C ILE A 421 13.90 -0.92 2.81
N ASP A 422 14.73 -1.57 2.01
CA ASP A 422 16.20 -1.44 2.08
C ASP A 422 16.66 0.00 1.87
N GLU A 423 16.02 0.73 0.95
CA GLU A 423 16.35 2.14 0.65
C GLU A 423 16.29 3.04 1.90
N PHE A 424 15.43 2.72 2.87
CA PHE A 424 15.24 3.54 4.08
C PHE A 424 15.75 2.87 5.35
N GLY A 425 16.47 1.75 5.23
CA GLY A 425 17.00 1.01 6.36
C GLY A 425 15.92 0.40 7.27
N ILE A 426 14.72 0.17 6.72
CA ILE A 426 13.62 -0.45 7.46
C ILE A 426 13.70 -1.97 7.30
N ASP A 427 13.82 -2.68 8.41
CA ASP A 427 13.68 -4.14 8.50
C ASP A 427 13.06 -4.46 9.85
N VAL A 428 11.74 -4.57 9.90
CA VAL A 428 10.99 -4.72 11.13
C VAL A 428 10.13 -5.98 11.11
N THR A 429 9.99 -6.58 12.28
CA THR A 429 9.06 -7.68 12.55
C THR A 429 8.06 -7.23 13.61
N ALA A 430 6.79 -7.47 13.37
CA ALA A 430 5.70 -7.20 14.30
C ALA A 430 5.32 -8.48 15.04
N ASN A 431 5.15 -8.38 16.36
CA ASN A 431 4.63 -9.47 17.16
C ASN A 431 3.14 -9.69 16.88
N ILE A 432 2.73 -10.95 16.80
CA ILE A 432 1.30 -11.29 16.69
C ILE A 432 0.55 -10.80 17.93
N PRO A 433 -0.74 -10.42 17.81
CA PRO A 433 -1.53 -9.92 18.92
C PRO A 433 -1.66 -10.93 20.08
N ASN A 434 -1.77 -10.44 21.32
CA ASN A 434 -1.94 -11.28 22.49
C ASN A 434 -3.15 -12.22 22.38
N TRP A 435 -4.30 -11.74 21.88
CA TRP A 435 -5.49 -12.55 21.67
C TRP A 435 -5.26 -13.73 20.70
N TRP A 436 -4.32 -13.59 19.76
CA TRP A 436 -3.94 -14.66 18.84
C TRP A 436 -3.09 -15.71 19.58
N HIS A 437 -2.11 -15.26 20.39
CA HIS A 437 -1.32 -16.16 21.25
C HIS A 437 -2.18 -17.00 22.19
N ASP A 438 -3.15 -16.36 22.85
CA ASP A 438 -4.07 -17.06 23.76
C ASP A 438 -4.77 -18.22 23.05
N ILE A 439 -5.27 -17.98 21.83
CA ILE A 439 -5.97 -19.00 21.04
C ILE A 439 -5.00 -20.08 20.54
N LEU A 440 -3.80 -19.71 20.06
CA LEU A 440 -2.81 -20.67 19.60
C LEU A 440 -2.36 -21.61 20.73
N ASN A 441 -2.17 -21.08 21.94
CA ASN A 441 -1.81 -21.89 23.12
C ASN A 441 -2.92 -22.88 23.52
N GLU A 442 -4.19 -22.56 23.24
CA GLU A 442 -5.31 -23.47 23.50
C GLU A 442 -5.41 -24.60 22.46
N ILE A 443 -4.77 -24.43 21.29
CA ILE A 443 -4.82 -25.39 20.19
C ILE A 443 -3.48 -26.10 19.93
N GLU A 444 -2.45 -25.81 20.69
CA GLU A 444 -1.20 -26.59 20.77
C GLU A 444 -1.38 -27.79 21.67
#